data_ccd3ca6bc7df47077dea6d229c0fe9a6
#
_entry.id   ccd3ca6bc7df47077dea6d229c0fe9a6
#
_cell.length_a   1.000
_cell.length_b   1.000
_cell.length_c   1.000
_cell.angle_alpha   90.00
_cell.angle_beta   90.00
_cell.angle_gamma   90.00
#
_symmetry.space_group_name_H-M   'P 1'
#
loop_
_entity.id
_entity.type
_entity.pdbx_description
1 polymer ?
#
loop_
_entity_poly.entity_id
_entity_poly.type
_entity_poly.pdbx_seq_one_letter_code
_entity_poly.pdbx_strand_id
1 'polypeptide(L)'
;MLEKDFLNRPKVDLHCHLDGSLVLESMGEILGREVLKEEIQVGDNCTSLAEYLQKFDLPISCIQTEAGLKKSAKDFLLGLQKDNIKYVEARFAPFFSCGEGLSYKQIMESVLDGLKEASEETGIL
;
A
#
# COMPACT_ATOMS: atom_id res chain seq x y z
N MET A 1 -10.05 20.41 -18.75
CA MET A 1 -10.15 20.26 -17.28
C MET A 1 -8.78 20.51 -16.68
N LEU A 2 -8.68 21.42 -15.75
CA LEU A 2 -7.44 21.69 -15.06
C LEU A 2 -7.15 20.55 -14.06
N GLU A 3 -5.87 20.23 -13.85
CA GLU A 3 -5.43 19.18 -12.92
C GLU A 3 -6.04 19.34 -11.52
N LYS A 4 -6.11 20.58 -11.02
CA LYS A 4 -6.72 20.90 -9.73
C LYS A 4 -8.20 20.51 -9.65
N ASP A 5 -8.94 20.67 -10.74
CA ASP A 5 -10.36 20.31 -10.78
C ASP A 5 -10.54 18.81 -10.69
N PHE A 6 -9.61 18.06 -11.28
CA PHE A 6 -9.61 16.60 -11.21
C PHE A 6 -9.30 16.09 -9.81
N LEU A 7 -8.31 16.67 -9.14
CA LEU A 7 -7.93 16.28 -7.77
C LEU A 7 -9.06 16.54 -6.77
N ASN A 8 -9.81 17.59 -6.95
CA ASN A 8 -10.92 17.95 -6.05
C ASN A 8 -12.18 17.12 -6.24
N ARG A 9 -12.30 16.38 -7.32
CA ARG A 9 -13.48 15.54 -7.55
C ARG A 9 -13.43 14.27 -6.69
N PRO A 10 -14.56 13.86 -6.09
CA PRO A 10 -14.63 12.58 -5.40
C PRO A 10 -14.45 11.44 -6.39
N LYS A 11 -13.67 10.44 -6.01
CA LYS A 11 -13.32 9.29 -6.86
C LYS A 11 -13.56 7.99 -6.13
N VAL A 12 -13.70 6.94 -6.92
CA VAL A 12 -13.83 5.55 -6.48
C VAL A 12 -12.73 4.74 -7.16
N ASP A 13 -12.02 3.91 -6.41
CA ASP A 13 -11.05 2.96 -6.96
C ASP A 13 -11.51 1.53 -6.64
N LEU A 14 -11.87 0.78 -7.67
CA LEU A 14 -12.39 -0.58 -7.55
C LEU A 14 -11.32 -1.66 -7.66
N HIS A 15 -10.04 -1.28 -7.86
CA HIS A 15 -8.97 -2.25 -8.06
C HIS A 15 -7.61 -1.63 -7.67
N CYS A 16 -7.34 -1.58 -6.37
CA CYS A 16 -6.11 -1.00 -5.86
C CYS A 16 -5.29 -2.05 -5.09
N HIS A 17 -4.09 -2.33 -5.56
CA HIS A 17 -3.19 -3.29 -4.91
C HIS A 17 -2.48 -2.63 -3.73
N LEU A 18 -2.72 -3.15 -2.52
CA LEU A 18 -2.05 -2.69 -1.31
C LEU A 18 -0.54 -2.88 -1.41
N ASP A 19 -0.10 -4.05 -1.83
CA ASP A 19 1.31 -4.42 -1.96
C ASP A 19 2.07 -3.61 -3.02
N GLY A 20 1.36 -3.01 -3.97
CA GLY A 20 1.92 -2.11 -4.96
C GLY A 20 1.72 -0.63 -4.66
N SER A 21 1.12 -0.30 -3.52
CA SER A 21 0.71 1.07 -3.18
C SER A 21 1.20 1.53 -1.81
N LEU A 22 2.21 0.86 -1.23
CA LEU A 22 2.78 1.27 0.05
C LEU A 22 3.42 2.66 -0.06
N VAL A 23 3.25 3.44 1.01
CA VAL A 23 3.81 4.79 1.11
C VAL A 23 5.30 4.71 1.43
N LEU A 24 6.13 5.50 0.73
CA LEU A 24 7.59 5.51 0.92
C LEU A 24 8.00 5.74 2.37
N GLU A 25 7.39 6.72 3.02
CA GLU A 25 7.67 7.06 4.41
C GLU A 25 7.35 5.90 5.35
N SER A 26 6.26 5.18 5.09
CA SER A 26 5.86 4.01 5.89
C SER A 26 6.88 2.88 5.77
N MET A 27 7.35 2.61 4.55
CA MET A 27 8.40 1.61 4.32
C MET A 27 9.69 1.99 5.04
N GLY A 28 10.07 3.27 4.98
CA GLY A 28 11.25 3.77 5.68
C GLY A 28 11.14 3.59 7.20
N GLU A 29 10.01 3.87 7.79
CA GLU A 29 9.77 3.67 9.23
C GLU A 29 9.82 2.19 9.62
N ILE A 30 9.23 1.31 8.80
CA ILE A 30 9.24 -0.14 9.05
C ILE A 30 10.66 -0.72 8.94
N LEU A 31 11.42 -0.30 7.93
CA LEU A 31 12.78 -0.80 7.67
C LEU A 31 13.87 -0.10 8.48
N GLY A 32 13.56 1.04 9.12
CA GLY A 32 14.53 1.83 9.88
C GLY A 32 15.56 2.55 9.02
N ARG A 33 15.22 2.87 7.77
CA ARG A 33 16.08 3.61 6.84
C ARG A 33 15.25 4.38 5.81
N GLU A 34 15.85 5.35 5.13
CA GLU A 34 15.20 6.01 4.01
C GLU A 34 15.04 5.03 2.83
N VAL A 35 13.87 5.04 2.21
CA VAL A 35 13.58 4.28 0.98
C VAL A 35 13.47 5.26 -0.18
N LEU A 36 14.26 5.01 -1.22
CA LEU A 36 14.26 5.83 -2.42
C LEU A 36 13.23 5.33 -3.42
N LYS A 37 12.66 6.26 -4.16
CA LYS A 37 11.64 5.98 -5.18
C LYS A 37 12.12 4.95 -6.22
N GLU A 38 13.40 5.00 -6.58
CA GLU A 38 14.03 4.08 -7.54
C GLU A 38 14.05 2.63 -7.06
N GLU A 39 13.96 2.40 -5.75
CA GLU A 39 13.91 1.04 -5.19
C GLU A 39 12.58 0.33 -5.45
N ILE A 40 11.52 1.09 -5.71
CA ILE A 40 10.16 0.56 -5.90
C ILE A 40 9.55 0.88 -7.27
N GLN A 41 10.27 1.58 -8.14
CA GLN A 41 9.85 1.91 -9.48
C GLN A 41 10.90 1.52 -10.50
N VAL A 42 10.45 1.04 -11.65
CA VAL A 42 11.32 0.80 -12.80
C VAL A 42 11.63 2.12 -13.51
N GLY A 43 12.83 2.21 -14.11
CA GLY A 43 13.17 3.31 -15.00
C GLY A 43 12.57 3.13 -16.39
N ASP A 44 12.72 4.15 -17.22
CA ASP A 44 12.22 4.17 -18.61
C ASP A 44 12.86 3.10 -19.50
N ASN A 45 14.01 2.55 -19.06
CA ASN A 45 14.74 1.50 -19.76
C ASN A 45 14.39 0.07 -19.30
N CYS A 46 13.32 -0.10 -18.54
CA CYS A 46 12.81 -1.42 -18.16
C CYS A 46 12.35 -2.20 -19.41
N THR A 47 12.88 -3.40 -19.60
CA THR A 47 12.63 -4.20 -20.81
C THR A 47 11.94 -5.54 -20.55
N SER A 48 11.70 -5.91 -19.29
CA SER A 48 11.06 -7.19 -18.95
C SER A 48 10.07 -7.08 -17.82
N LEU A 49 9.06 -7.95 -17.84
CA LEU A 49 8.10 -8.11 -16.75
C LEU A 49 8.80 -8.56 -15.46
N ALA A 50 9.80 -9.43 -15.58
CA ALA A 50 10.57 -9.93 -14.43
C ALA A 50 11.28 -8.78 -13.69
N GLU A 51 11.91 -7.87 -14.42
CA GLU A 51 12.54 -6.66 -13.86
C GLU A 51 11.51 -5.77 -13.15
N TYR A 52 10.36 -5.56 -13.77
CA TYR A 52 9.26 -4.81 -13.17
C TYR A 52 8.78 -5.46 -11.87
N LEU A 53 8.56 -6.78 -11.87
CA LEU A 53 8.05 -7.51 -10.70
C LEU A 53 9.04 -7.53 -9.53
N GLN A 54 10.35 -7.44 -9.78
CA GLN A 54 11.36 -7.36 -8.71
C GLN A 54 11.17 -6.13 -7.81
N LYS A 55 10.56 -5.06 -8.33
CA LYS A 55 10.27 -3.85 -7.55
C LYS A 55 9.23 -4.07 -6.44
N PHE A 56 8.50 -5.16 -6.47
CA PHE A 56 7.56 -5.54 -5.39
C PHE A 56 8.26 -6.22 -4.20
N ASP A 57 9.50 -6.67 -4.34
CA ASP A 57 10.21 -7.38 -3.27
C ASP A 57 10.39 -6.52 -2.02
N LEU A 58 10.74 -5.25 -2.17
CA LEU A 58 10.89 -4.34 -1.05
C LEU A 58 9.56 -4.04 -0.34
N PRO A 59 8.48 -3.63 -1.03
CA PRO A 59 7.18 -3.49 -0.39
C PRO A 59 6.70 -4.75 0.32
N ILE A 60 6.87 -5.91 -0.28
CA ILE A 60 6.50 -7.20 0.34
C ILE A 60 7.30 -7.44 1.62
N SER A 61 8.59 -7.07 1.66
CA SER A 61 9.40 -7.19 2.88
C SER A 61 8.87 -6.36 4.05
N CYS A 62 8.13 -5.30 3.78
CA CYS A 62 7.52 -4.43 4.80
C CYS A 62 6.23 -5.01 5.41
N ILE A 63 5.62 -6.00 4.79
CA ILE A 63 4.35 -6.60 5.21
C ILE A 63 4.52 -8.07 5.68
N GLN A 64 5.58 -8.33 6.43
CA GLN A 64 5.87 -9.66 6.99
C GLN A 64 5.55 -9.78 8.48
N THR A 65 5.13 -8.71 9.14
CA THR A 65 4.76 -8.67 10.55
C THR A 65 3.37 -8.08 10.72
N GLU A 66 2.69 -8.38 11.84
CA GLU A 66 1.39 -7.78 12.15
C GLU A 66 1.47 -6.25 12.20
N ALA A 67 2.49 -5.72 12.85
CA ALA A 67 2.71 -4.27 12.94
C ALA A 67 2.94 -3.64 11.56
N GLY A 68 3.77 -4.27 10.72
CA GLY A 68 4.05 -3.80 9.36
C GLY A 68 2.81 -3.84 8.46
N LEU A 69 2.02 -4.90 8.54
CA LEU A 69 0.75 -5.03 7.81
C LEU A 69 -0.25 -3.96 8.22
N LYS A 70 -0.46 -3.79 9.52
CA LYS A 70 -1.40 -2.79 10.06
C LYS A 70 -0.98 -1.38 9.66
N LYS A 71 0.29 -1.03 9.85
CA LYS A 71 0.82 0.28 9.50
C LYS A 71 0.72 0.55 8.01
N SER A 72 1.11 -0.40 7.18
CA SER A 72 1.06 -0.26 5.73
C SER A 72 -0.37 -0.05 5.23
N ALA A 73 -1.32 -0.82 5.74
CA ALA A 73 -2.73 -0.69 5.38
C ALA A 73 -3.32 0.64 5.83
N LYS A 74 -3.02 1.06 7.05
CA LYS A 74 -3.48 2.35 7.58
C LYS A 74 -2.94 3.51 6.75
N ASP A 75 -1.64 3.57 6.54
CA ASP A 75 -0.98 4.67 5.83
C ASP A 75 -1.37 4.69 4.34
N PHE A 76 -1.59 3.53 3.74
CA PHE A 76 -2.14 3.42 2.38
C PHE A 76 -3.48 4.15 2.27
N LEU A 77 -4.42 3.87 3.16
CA LEU A 77 -5.74 4.50 3.12
C LEU A 77 -5.69 5.98 3.45
N LEU A 78 -4.88 6.37 4.44
CA LEU A 78 -4.65 7.79 4.77
C LEU A 78 -4.10 8.56 3.55
N GLY A 79 -3.21 7.95 2.78
CA GLY A 79 -2.64 8.55 1.57
C GLY A 79 -3.68 8.81 0.47
N LEU A 80 -4.68 7.96 0.35
CA LEU A 80 -5.74 8.10 -0.66
C LEU A 80 -6.64 9.32 -0.41
N GLN A 81 -6.68 9.84 0.81
CA GLN A 81 -7.44 11.03 1.13
C GLN A 81 -6.96 12.25 0.32
N LYS A 82 -5.66 12.33 0.03
CA LYS A 82 -5.07 13.43 -0.76
C LYS A 82 -5.62 13.49 -2.18
N ASP A 83 -5.99 12.35 -2.73
CA ASP A 83 -6.55 12.23 -4.07
C ASP A 83 -8.10 12.30 -4.08
N ASN A 84 -8.69 12.61 -2.94
CA ASN A 84 -10.14 12.67 -2.75
C ASN A 84 -10.86 11.37 -3.11
N ILE A 85 -10.23 10.23 -2.82
CA ILE A 85 -10.86 8.91 -2.92
C ILE A 85 -11.89 8.76 -1.80
N LYS A 86 -13.09 8.33 -2.13
CA LYS A 86 -14.19 8.14 -1.17
C LYS A 86 -14.54 6.68 -0.92
N TYR A 87 -14.16 5.81 -1.85
CA TYR A 87 -14.37 4.38 -1.76
C TYR A 87 -13.21 3.67 -2.45
N VAL A 88 -12.70 2.62 -1.84
CA VAL A 88 -11.61 1.80 -2.43
C VAL A 88 -11.82 0.33 -2.14
N GLU A 89 -11.56 -0.49 -3.13
CA GLU A 89 -11.45 -1.95 -2.98
C GLU A 89 -9.98 -2.34 -3.04
N ALA A 90 -9.38 -2.45 -1.85
CA ALA A 90 -7.98 -2.84 -1.72
C ALA A 90 -7.82 -4.36 -1.83
N ARG A 91 -6.77 -4.79 -2.52
CA ARG A 91 -6.43 -6.21 -2.67
C ARG A 91 -4.94 -6.44 -2.53
N PHE A 92 -4.56 -7.62 -2.13
CA PHE A 92 -3.17 -8.06 -2.04
C PHE A 92 -3.12 -9.58 -1.99
N ALA A 93 -1.92 -10.15 -2.06
CA ALA A 93 -1.71 -11.59 -1.96
C ALA A 93 -1.23 -11.96 -0.54
N PRO A 94 -2.09 -12.40 0.37
CA PRO A 94 -1.70 -12.74 1.75
C PRO A 94 -0.61 -13.81 1.83
N PHE A 95 -0.55 -14.69 0.85
CA PHE A 95 0.47 -15.73 0.75
C PHE A 95 1.90 -15.17 0.90
N PHE A 96 2.19 -14.03 0.30
CA PHE A 96 3.52 -13.42 0.35
C PHE A 96 3.87 -12.81 1.71
N SER A 97 2.93 -12.71 2.64
CA SER A 97 3.16 -12.22 4.00
C SER A 97 3.35 -13.34 5.03
N CYS A 98 3.37 -14.60 4.61
CA CYS A 98 3.54 -15.77 5.49
C CYS A 98 5.00 -16.10 5.83
N GLY A 99 5.98 -15.38 5.28
CA GLY A 99 7.40 -15.72 5.38
C GLY A 99 7.97 -15.79 6.79
N GLU A 100 7.40 -15.02 7.73
CA GLU A 100 7.80 -14.96 9.13
C GLU A 100 6.88 -15.79 10.05
N GLY A 101 6.10 -16.70 9.49
CA GLY A 101 5.25 -17.62 10.24
C GLY A 101 3.86 -17.12 10.60
N LEU A 102 3.42 -16.00 10.04
CA LEU A 102 2.05 -15.50 10.24
C LEU A 102 1.02 -16.42 9.56
N SER A 103 -0.11 -16.65 10.24
CA SER A 103 -1.27 -17.30 9.63
C SER A 103 -2.03 -16.32 8.73
N TYR A 104 -2.83 -16.83 7.80
CA TYR A 104 -3.71 -15.99 6.98
C TYR A 104 -4.67 -15.17 7.83
N LYS A 105 -5.15 -15.74 8.94
CA LYS A 105 -6.02 -15.02 9.87
C LYS A 105 -5.32 -13.78 10.46
N GLN A 106 -4.10 -13.95 10.98
CA GLN A 106 -3.31 -12.85 11.53
C GLN A 106 -3.04 -11.77 10.48
N ILE A 107 -2.71 -12.17 9.26
CA ILE A 107 -2.46 -11.25 8.14
C ILE A 107 -3.72 -10.45 7.82
N MET A 108 -4.85 -11.10 7.66
CA MET A 108 -6.10 -10.43 7.31
C MET A 108 -6.60 -9.52 8.43
N GLU A 109 -6.53 -9.96 9.68
CA GLU A 109 -6.93 -9.15 10.83
C GLU A 109 -6.06 -7.89 10.95
N SER A 110 -4.75 -8.00 10.76
CA SER A 110 -3.83 -6.87 10.83
C SER A 110 -4.14 -5.82 9.75
N VAL A 111 -4.38 -6.27 8.52
CA VAL A 111 -4.75 -5.38 7.41
C VAL A 111 -6.10 -4.71 7.67
N LEU A 112 -7.09 -5.49 8.08
CA LEU A 112 -8.43 -4.97 8.37
C LEU A 112 -8.43 -3.96 9.52
N ASP A 113 -7.63 -4.19 10.56
CA ASP A 113 -7.48 -3.24 11.68
C ASP A 113 -6.89 -1.92 11.20
N GLY A 114 -5.86 -1.96 10.37
CA GLY A 114 -5.26 -0.75 9.80
C GLY A 114 -6.22 0.02 8.90
N LEU A 115 -6.92 -0.68 8.02
CA LEU A 115 -7.93 -0.07 7.13
C LEU A 115 -9.08 0.54 7.93
N LYS A 116 -9.54 -0.16 8.97
CA LYS A 116 -10.62 0.33 9.83
C LYS A 116 -10.25 1.62 10.54
N GLU A 117 -9.06 1.68 11.16
CA GLU A 117 -8.59 2.89 11.82
C GLU A 117 -8.53 4.07 10.86
N ALA A 118 -7.98 3.87 9.67
CA ALA A 118 -7.88 4.92 8.66
C ALA A 118 -9.26 5.32 8.10
N SER A 119 -10.16 4.37 7.92
CA SER A 119 -11.55 4.64 7.48
C SER A 119 -12.29 5.51 8.50
N GLU A 120 -12.12 5.25 9.78
CA GLU A 120 -12.72 6.05 10.86
C GLU A 120 -12.17 7.49 10.86
N GLU A 121 -10.88 7.68 10.56
CA GLU A 121 -10.24 9.00 10.50
C GLU A 121 -10.61 9.79 9.24
N THR A 122 -10.76 9.12 8.10
CA THR A 122 -10.90 9.78 6.78
C THR A 122 -12.32 9.79 6.24
N GLY A 123 -13.17 8.88 6.68
CA GLY A 123 -14.50 8.63 6.11
C GLY A 123 -14.46 7.86 4.79
N ILE A 124 -13.31 7.35 4.34
CA ILE A 124 -13.20 6.50 3.15
C ILE A 124 -13.79 5.12 3.47
N LEU A 125 -14.61 4.62 2.56
CA LEU A 125 -15.24 3.28 2.66
C LEU A 125 -14.40 2.24 1.92
#